data_86cbcda68497e395023c11eb2657393b
#
_entry.id   86cbcda68497e395023c11eb2657393b
#
_cell.length_a   1.000
_cell.length_b   1.000
_cell.length_c   1.000
_cell.angle_alpha   90.00
_cell.angle_beta   90.00
_cell.angle_gamma   90.00
#
_symmetry.space_group_name_H-M   'P 1'
#
loop_
_entity.id
_entity.type
_entity.pdbx_description
1 polymer ?
#
loop_
_entity_poly.entity_id
_entity_poly.type
_entity_poly.pdbx_seq_one_letter_code
_entity_poly.pdbx_strand_id
1 'polypeptide(L)'
;MECKIDLATLMREEGLPLYVYADGTVTHKMVPGKIKIGKIWGCLDGVEPKEMLPCKEQFFSKPFTEEDARKQEEEEQQQTKPQQLQEQETVQVEKSAIEVKTFFSEVKVGWYAFAGGKFSPNPNAYANCQGVVGWVNPDKNAPQGQRGLIVTPDEVKKAWSDKHCETNIKDEYDGKGNTKKLIVYGKAHGISFPAAEWCAQYSKNGVRPGEGFMPSKEQLERIVANRKIVNPALQKIGGIILDGWIWSSSEDDYAYAWVVNAGDGSVSFYNKGSNLYVRCVLAF
;
A
#
# COMPACT_ATOMS: atom_id res chain seq x y z
N MET A 1 -31.79 32.08 -22.21
CA MET A 1 -30.60 32.30 -21.37
C MET A 1 -29.68 31.13 -21.57
N GLU A 2 -28.63 31.27 -22.39
CA GLU A 2 -27.65 30.21 -22.55
C GLU A 2 -26.85 30.03 -21.29
N CYS A 3 -27.00 28.89 -20.65
CA CYS A 3 -26.16 28.50 -19.49
C CYS A 3 -24.80 28.03 -20.02
N LYS A 4 -23.81 28.91 -20.05
CA LYS A 4 -22.42 28.50 -20.33
C LYS A 4 -21.82 27.88 -19.07
N ILE A 5 -21.99 26.59 -18.93
CA ILE A 5 -21.26 25.82 -17.91
C ILE A 5 -19.95 25.38 -18.57
N ASP A 6 -18.82 25.78 -18.00
CA ASP A 6 -17.52 25.23 -18.36
C ASP A 6 -17.41 23.82 -17.80
N LEU A 7 -17.88 22.85 -18.61
CA LEU A 7 -17.85 21.43 -18.30
C LEU A 7 -16.43 20.88 -18.10
N ALA A 8 -15.41 21.51 -18.70
CA ALA A 8 -14.03 21.06 -18.61
C ALA A 8 -13.44 21.26 -17.19
N THR A 9 -13.85 22.30 -16.50
CA THR A 9 -13.44 22.56 -15.11
C THR A 9 -14.17 21.64 -14.11
N LEU A 10 -15.43 21.28 -14.41
CA LEU A 10 -16.25 20.39 -13.56
C LEU A 10 -15.92 18.89 -13.72
N MET A 11 -15.30 18.49 -14.82
CA MET A 11 -14.96 17.09 -15.11
C MET A 11 -13.65 16.63 -14.47
N ARG A 12 -12.91 17.48 -13.77
CA ARG A 12 -11.60 17.11 -13.16
C ARG A 12 -11.68 16.46 -11.79
N GLU A 13 -12.84 16.45 -11.15
CA GLU A 13 -13.05 15.73 -9.88
C GLU A 13 -13.66 14.36 -10.19
N GLU A 14 -12.81 13.35 -10.26
CA GLU A 14 -13.15 11.98 -10.60
C GLU A 14 -14.20 11.38 -9.64
N GLY A 15 -15.29 10.87 -10.23
CA GLY A 15 -16.23 9.97 -9.54
C GLY A 15 -17.34 10.61 -8.71
N LEU A 16 -17.43 11.94 -8.62
CA LEU A 16 -18.50 12.58 -7.84
C LEU A 16 -19.71 12.95 -8.71
N PRO A 17 -20.96 12.65 -8.29
CA PRO A 17 -22.15 13.06 -9.02
C PRO A 17 -22.34 14.58 -8.98
N LEU A 18 -22.78 15.16 -10.10
CA LEU A 18 -23.21 16.55 -10.19
C LEU A 18 -24.73 16.61 -10.21
N TYR A 19 -25.31 17.43 -9.33
CA TYR A 19 -26.72 17.68 -9.25
C TYR A 19 -27.05 19.01 -9.95
N VAL A 20 -27.98 18.97 -10.91
CA VAL A 20 -28.44 20.12 -11.65
C VAL A 20 -29.82 20.52 -11.18
N TYR A 21 -30.04 21.82 -10.91
CA TYR A 21 -31.27 22.37 -10.38
C TYR A 21 -31.96 23.29 -11.38
N ALA A 22 -33.27 23.47 -11.22
CA ALA A 22 -34.10 24.28 -12.11
C ALA A 22 -33.68 25.76 -12.22
N ASP A 23 -32.97 26.28 -11.20
CA ASP A 23 -32.44 27.63 -11.17
C ASP A 23 -31.05 27.78 -11.83
N GLY A 24 -30.56 26.70 -12.48
CA GLY A 24 -29.22 26.65 -13.11
C GLY A 24 -28.08 26.38 -12.16
N THR A 25 -28.32 26.13 -10.88
CA THR A 25 -27.27 25.73 -9.93
C THR A 25 -26.79 24.30 -10.24
N VAL A 26 -25.47 24.10 -10.19
CA VAL A 26 -24.82 22.78 -10.33
C VAL A 26 -23.87 22.58 -9.15
N THR A 27 -24.02 21.49 -8.41
CA THR A 27 -23.22 21.21 -7.21
C THR A 27 -22.90 19.73 -7.07
N HIS A 28 -21.82 19.38 -6.35
CA HIS A 28 -21.49 18.01 -5.97
C HIS A 28 -22.33 17.49 -4.78
N LYS A 29 -22.96 18.38 -4.01
CA LYS A 29 -23.82 18.03 -2.88
C LYS A 29 -25.25 18.43 -3.17
N MET A 30 -26.21 17.61 -2.70
CA MET A 30 -27.62 17.98 -2.77
C MET A 30 -27.88 19.25 -1.96
N VAL A 31 -28.62 20.21 -2.54
CA VAL A 31 -29.03 21.45 -1.87
C VAL A 31 -30.49 21.29 -1.44
N PRO A 32 -30.79 21.27 -0.13
CA PRO A 32 -32.15 21.18 0.35
C PRO A 32 -33.02 22.36 -0.14
N GLY A 33 -34.26 22.07 -0.49
CA GLY A 33 -35.24 23.08 -0.91
C GLY A 33 -35.11 23.57 -2.36
N LYS A 34 -34.18 23.04 -3.16
CA LYS A 34 -34.08 23.33 -4.59
C LYS A 34 -34.62 22.20 -5.45
N ILE A 35 -35.32 22.54 -6.52
CA ILE A 35 -35.91 21.58 -7.46
C ILE A 35 -34.81 20.99 -8.33
N LYS A 36 -34.48 19.73 -8.11
CA LYS A 36 -33.49 18.98 -8.89
C LYS A 36 -34.08 18.55 -10.24
N ILE A 37 -33.39 18.87 -11.33
CA ILE A 37 -33.82 18.50 -12.70
C ILE A 37 -32.93 17.44 -13.35
N GLY A 38 -31.75 17.15 -12.78
CA GLY A 38 -30.87 16.13 -13.34
C GLY A 38 -29.72 15.74 -12.43
N LYS A 39 -29.03 14.68 -12.86
CA LYS A 39 -27.79 14.17 -12.26
C LYS A 39 -26.86 13.77 -13.40
N ILE A 40 -25.65 14.30 -13.38
CA ILE A 40 -24.62 14.00 -14.37
C ILE A 40 -23.49 13.23 -13.66
N TRP A 41 -23.03 12.13 -14.25
CA TRP A 41 -21.85 11.42 -13.78
C TRP A 41 -20.66 11.84 -14.64
N GLY A 42 -19.53 12.15 -14.00
CA GLY A 42 -18.27 12.40 -14.70
C GLY A 42 -17.77 11.13 -15.40
N CYS A 43 -17.26 11.26 -16.61
CA CYS A 43 -16.56 10.20 -17.31
C CYS A 43 -15.08 10.21 -16.92
N LEU A 44 -14.50 9.03 -16.76
CA LEU A 44 -13.06 8.81 -16.61
C LEU A 44 -12.32 9.25 -17.89
N ASP A 45 -11.11 9.78 -17.74
CA ASP A 45 -10.25 10.19 -18.84
C ASP A 45 -10.14 9.10 -19.93
N GLY A 46 -10.41 9.47 -21.19
CA GLY A 46 -10.24 8.63 -22.38
C GLY A 46 -11.50 7.96 -22.90
N VAL A 47 -12.68 8.21 -22.34
CA VAL A 47 -13.95 7.73 -22.87
C VAL A 47 -14.72 8.93 -23.45
N GLU A 48 -14.89 8.95 -24.78
CA GLU A 48 -15.79 9.92 -25.42
C GLU A 48 -17.22 9.75 -24.86
N PRO A 49 -17.91 10.84 -24.53
CA PRO A 49 -19.27 10.78 -24.01
C PRO A 49 -20.21 10.22 -25.11
N LYS A 50 -20.45 8.92 -25.06
CA LYS A 50 -21.53 8.33 -25.84
C LYS A 50 -22.84 8.61 -25.10
N GLU A 51 -23.66 9.48 -25.71
CA GLU A 51 -25.02 9.83 -25.33
C GLU A 51 -25.18 10.81 -24.18
N MET A 52 -25.18 12.09 -24.53
CA MET A 52 -25.99 13.06 -23.82
C MET A 52 -27.47 12.65 -24.04
N LEU A 53 -28.13 12.13 -23.00
CA LEU A 53 -29.56 11.92 -23.04
C LEU A 53 -30.23 13.29 -23.29
N PRO A 54 -31.03 13.44 -24.36
CA PRO A 54 -31.73 14.68 -24.61
C PRO A 54 -32.66 14.94 -23.42
N CYS A 55 -32.64 16.20 -22.94
CA CYS A 55 -33.58 16.70 -21.97
C CYS A 55 -34.99 16.55 -22.60
N LYS A 56 -35.73 15.52 -22.23
CA LYS A 56 -37.08 15.32 -22.73
C LYS A 56 -37.98 16.37 -22.11
N GLU A 57 -38.53 17.26 -22.95
CA GLU A 57 -39.51 18.31 -22.59
C GLU A 57 -40.78 17.77 -21.86
N GLN A 58 -40.88 16.46 -21.63
CA GLN A 58 -42.03 15.81 -21.03
C GLN A 58 -42.20 16.00 -19.51
N PHE A 59 -41.22 16.61 -18.82
CA PHE A 59 -41.30 16.81 -17.38
C PHE A 59 -42.16 18.02 -16.94
N PHE A 60 -42.64 18.86 -17.85
CA PHE A 60 -43.36 20.09 -17.51
C PHE A 60 -44.88 20.07 -17.78
N SER A 61 -45.48 18.93 -18.11
CA SER A 61 -46.84 18.90 -18.60
C SER A 61 -47.93 18.47 -17.59
N LYS A 62 -47.58 18.27 -16.32
CA LYS A 62 -48.60 17.99 -15.29
C LYS A 62 -48.40 18.88 -14.07
N PRO A 63 -49.50 19.51 -13.54
CA PRO A 63 -49.42 20.21 -12.26
C PRO A 63 -49.11 19.21 -11.14
N PHE A 64 -48.22 19.61 -10.24
CA PHE A 64 -47.76 18.84 -9.09
C PHE A 64 -48.96 18.61 -8.14
N THR A 65 -49.28 17.37 -7.80
CA THR A 65 -50.41 17.01 -6.94
C THR A 65 -49.92 16.69 -5.53
N GLU A 66 -50.85 16.74 -4.53
CA GLU A 66 -50.53 16.35 -3.15
C GLU A 66 -50.04 14.91 -3.03
N GLU A 67 -50.40 14.04 -3.99
CA GLU A 67 -49.93 12.66 -4.06
C GLU A 67 -48.47 12.55 -4.50
N ASP A 68 -48.02 13.49 -5.37
CA ASP A 68 -46.63 13.59 -5.79
C ASP A 68 -45.75 14.13 -4.65
N ALA A 69 -46.31 15.06 -3.81
CA ALA A 69 -45.63 15.54 -2.61
C ALA A 69 -45.41 14.43 -1.58
N ARG A 70 -46.45 13.58 -1.37
CA ARG A 70 -46.34 12.44 -0.45
C ARG A 70 -45.35 11.38 -0.89
N LYS A 71 -45.30 11.09 -2.20
CA LYS A 71 -44.27 10.18 -2.76
C LYS A 71 -42.86 10.72 -2.64
N GLN A 72 -42.68 12.06 -2.78
CA GLN A 72 -41.40 12.67 -2.54
C GLN A 72 -40.94 12.59 -1.09
N GLU A 73 -41.86 12.82 -0.13
CA GLU A 73 -41.55 12.68 1.30
C GLU A 73 -41.22 11.23 1.69
N GLU A 74 -41.87 10.24 1.09
CA GLU A 74 -41.55 8.82 1.30
C GLU A 74 -40.19 8.43 0.67
N GLU A 75 -39.88 8.97 -0.51
CA GLU A 75 -38.56 8.78 -1.15
C GLU A 75 -37.44 9.49 -0.38
N GLU A 76 -37.66 10.68 0.15
CA GLU A 76 -36.71 11.39 1.00
C GLU A 76 -36.47 10.67 2.34
N GLN A 77 -37.51 10.09 2.97
CA GLN A 77 -37.33 9.29 4.17
C GLN A 77 -36.61 7.96 3.93
N GLN A 78 -36.69 7.39 2.72
CA GLN A 78 -35.92 6.21 2.34
C GLN A 78 -34.48 6.56 1.95
N GLN A 79 -34.19 7.80 1.52
CA GLN A 79 -32.84 8.27 1.19
C GLN A 79 -32.04 8.77 2.39
N THR A 80 -32.71 9.21 3.48
CA THR A 80 -32.04 9.67 4.70
C THR A 80 -31.41 8.52 5.53
N LYS A 81 -31.95 7.32 5.47
CA LYS A 81 -31.34 6.14 6.12
C LYS A 81 -29.95 5.77 5.59
N PRO A 82 -29.70 5.77 4.25
CA PRO A 82 -28.35 5.54 3.72
C PRO A 82 -27.35 6.64 4.08
N GLN A 83 -27.77 7.89 4.19
CA GLN A 83 -26.87 9.00 4.54
C GLN A 83 -26.38 8.95 5.99
N GLN A 84 -27.24 8.59 6.94
CA GLN A 84 -26.85 8.40 8.34
C GLN A 84 -25.89 7.21 8.51
N LEU A 85 -26.07 6.14 7.73
CA LEU A 85 -25.14 5.02 7.69
C LEU A 85 -23.80 5.40 7.08
N GLN A 86 -23.78 6.20 5.99
CA GLN A 86 -22.55 6.69 5.38
C GLN A 86 -21.79 7.67 6.28
N GLU A 87 -22.47 8.57 6.99
CA GLU A 87 -21.82 9.45 7.98
C GLU A 87 -21.24 8.67 9.16
N GLN A 88 -21.94 7.64 9.64
CA GLN A 88 -21.43 6.75 10.69
C GLN A 88 -20.25 5.92 10.20
N GLU A 89 -20.27 5.39 8.98
CA GLU A 89 -19.14 4.68 8.38
C GLU A 89 -17.94 5.61 8.16
N THR A 90 -18.16 6.84 7.70
CA THR A 90 -17.08 7.82 7.49
C THR A 90 -16.43 8.20 8.82
N VAL A 91 -17.21 8.46 9.85
CA VAL A 91 -16.71 8.77 11.22
C VAL A 91 -15.97 7.56 11.80
N GLN A 92 -16.43 6.33 11.53
CA GLN A 92 -15.79 5.12 12.00
C GLN A 92 -14.47 4.83 11.27
N VAL A 93 -14.42 5.10 9.97
CA VAL A 93 -13.20 5.02 9.16
C VAL A 93 -12.18 6.08 9.60
N GLU A 94 -12.60 7.31 9.85
CA GLU A 94 -11.72 8.37 10.37
C GLU A 94 -11.20 8.05 11.78
N LYS A 95 -12.04 7.57 12.69
CA LYS A 95 -11.62 7.10 14.02
C LYS A 95 -10.64 5.94 13.91
N SER A 96 -10.93 4.94 13.10
CA SER A 96 -10.03 3.80 12.90
C SER A 96 -8.71 4.23 12.25
N ALA A 97 -8.72 5.18 11.32
CA ALA A 97 -7.52 5.74 10.72
C ALA A 97 -6.68 6.53 11.73
N ILE A 98 -7.32 7.28 12.64
CA ILE A 98 -6.65 8.00 13.72
C ILE A 98 -6.06 7.01 14.74
N GLU A 99 -6.80 5.98 15.16
CA GLU A 99 -6.32 4.92 16.06
C GLU A 99 -5.14 4.16 15.44
N VAL A 100 -5.24 3.78 14.17
CA VAL A 100 -4.15 3.13 13.43
C VAL A 100 -2.93 4.04 13.37
N LYS A 101 -3.10 5.33 13.06
CA LYS A 101 -2.02 6.30 12.98
C LYS A 101 -1.33 6.51 14.34
N THR A 102 -2.09 6.58 15.42
CA THR A 102 -1.59 6.68 16.80
C THR A 102 -0.85 5.40 17.19
N PHE A 103 -1.41 4.23 16.88
CA PHE A 103 -0.81 2.94 17.18
C PHE A 103 0.56 2.77 16.50
N PHE A 104 0.67 3.07 15.20
CA PHE A 104 1.94 2.96 14.49
C PHE A 104 3.00 3.97 14.94
N SER A 105 2.60 5.11 15.52
CA SER A 105 3.55 6.07 16.10
C SER A 105 4.29 5.53 17.33
N GLU A 106 3.78 4.47 17.94
CA GLU A 106 4.35 3.83 19.12
C GLU A 106 5.26 2.65 18.81
N VAL A 107 5.18 2.07 17.59
CA VAL A 107 6.00 0.93 17.20
C VAL A 107 7.49 1.27 17.27
N LYS A 108 8.27 0.38 17.88
CA LYS A 108 9.71 0.57 18.10
C LYS A 108 10.52 -0.59 17.53
N VAL A 109 11.76 -0.32 17.18
CA VAL A 109 12.74 -1.36 16.85
C VAL A 109 12.83 -2.38 17.99
N GLY A 110 12.88 -3.66 17.62
CA GLY A 110 12.88 -4.77 18.59
C GLY A 110 11.50 -5.26 19.02
N TRP A 111 10.40 -4.57 18.63
CA TRP A 111 9.06 -5.09 18.82
C TRP A 111 8.79 -6.25 17.84
N TYR A 112 7.83 -7.09 18.19
CA TYR A 112 7.40 -8.23 17.39
C TYR A 112 6.21 -7.85 16.53
N ALA A 113 6.27 -8.24 15.26
CA ALA A 113 5.20 -8.09 14.30
C ALA A 113 4.43 -9.41 14.16
N PHE A 114 3.12 -9.33 14.09
CA PHE A 114 2.21 -10.48 14.01
C PHE A 114 1.28 -10.36 12.81
N ALA A 115 0.72 -11.49 12.40
CA ALA A 115 -0.30 -11.51 11.36
C ALA A 115 -1.44 -10.53 11.67
N GLY A 116 -1.97 -9.90 10.62
CA GLY A 116 -3.03 -8.89 10.74
C GLY A 116 -2.54 -7.50 11.18
N GLY A 117 -1.23 -7.20 11.00
CA GLY A 117 -0.68 -5.86 11.24
C GLY A 117 -0.58 -5.47 12.71
N LYS A 118 -0.51 -6.43 13.62
CA LYS A 118 -0.39 -6.20 15.06
C LYS A 118 1.08 -6.14 15.47
N PHE A 119 1.38 -5.32 16.48
CA PHE A 119 2.73 -5.17 17.06
C PHE A 119 2.69 -5.23 18.58
N SER A 120 3.74 -5.77 19.20
CA SER A 120 3.86 -5.83 20.65
C SER A 120 5.32 -5.94 21.08
N PRO A 121 5.71 -5.38 22.23
CA PRO A 121 7.01 -5.66 22.85
C PRO A 121 7.09 -7.08 23.42
N ASN A 122 5.96 -7.78 23.58
CA ASN A 122 5.90 -9.16 24.07
C ASN A 122 5.83 -10.15 22.89
N PRO A 123 6.79 -11.09 22.73
CA PRO A 123 6.81 -12.06 21.66
C PRO A 123 5.62 -13.05 21.66
N ASN A 124 4.96 -13.20 22.81
CA ASN A 124 3.84 -14.12 23.00
C ASN A 124 2.47 -13.41 23.04
N ALA A 125 2.41 -12.13 22.64
CA ALA A 125 1.16 -11.35 22.70
C ALA A 125 0.07 -11.91 21.78
N TYR A 126 0.48 -12.45 20.62
CA TYR A 126 -0.43 -12.98 19.62
C TYR A 126 0.18 -14.23 18.94
N ALA A 127 -0.65 -15.02 18.26
CA ALA A 127 -0.17 -16.09 17.40
C ALA A 127 0.49 -15.56 16.11
N ASN A 128 1.27 -16.41 15.44
CA ASN A 128 1.88 -16.11 14.15
C ASN A 128 2.79 -14.88 14.17
N CYS A 129 3.83 -14.91 15.01
CA CYS A 129 4.87 -13.90 15.02
C CYS A 129 5.64 -13.95 13.67
N GLN A 130 5.49 -12.92 12.86
CA GLN A 130 6.09 -12.80 11.53
C GLN A 130 7.56 -12.40 11.59
N GLY A 131 7.98 -11.76 12.66
CA GLY A 131 9.36 -11.32 12.84
C GLY A 131 9.50 -10.16 13.83
N VAL A 132 10.66 -9.52 13.76
CA VAL A 132 11.08 -8.44 14.63
C VAL A 132 11.19 -7.14 13.84
N VAL A 133 10.68 -6.03 14.36
CA VAL A 133 10.84 -4.70 13.76
C VAL A 133 12.33 -4.33 13.76
N GLY A 134 12.93 -4.27 12.56
CA GLY A 134 14.33 -3.98 12.35
C GLY A 134 14.63 -2.50 12.14
N TRP A 135 13.66 -1.76 11.62
CA TRP A 135 13.75 -0.33 11.41
C TRP A 135 12.37 0.32 11.42
N VAL A 136 12.30 1.55 11.91
CA VAL A 136 11.10 2.39 11.91
C VAL A 136 11.43 3.70 11.22
N ASN A 137 10.56 4.13 10.31
CA ASN A 137 10.72 5.40 9.61
C ASN A 137 10.60 6.55 10.63
N PRO A 138 11.56 7.48 10.66
CA PRO A 138 11.47 8.67 11.49
C PRO A 138 10.30 9.59 11.11
N ASP A 139 9.88 9.58 9.84
CA ASP A 139 8.68 10.29 9.41
C ASP A 139 7.42 9.56 9.90
N LYS A 140 6.76 10.14 10.88
CA LYS A 140 5.52 9.60 11.47
C LYS A 140 4.32 9.61 10.50
N ASN A 141 4.43 10.36 9.40
CA ASN A 141 3.41 10.44 8.36
C ASN A 141 3.69 9.51 7.18
N ALA A 142 4.77 8.72 7.24
CA ALA A 142 5.08 7.77 6.19
C ALA A 142 3.87 6.88 5.85
N PRO A 143 3.57 6.67 4.55
CA PRO A 143 2.45 5.85 4.14
C PRO A 143 2.66 4.38 4.54
N GLN A 144 1.58 3.62 4.56
CA GLN A 144 1.65 2.17 4.79
C GLN A 144 2.63 1.52 3.80
N GLY A 145 3.45 0.60 4.30
CA GLY A 145 4.52 -0.04 3.52
C GLY A 145 5.83 0.75 3.49
N GLN A 146 5.86 1.96 4.09
CA GLN A 146 7.07 2.76 4.26
C GLN A 146 7.32 3.16 5.71
N ARG A 147 6.46 2.71 6.65
CA ARG A 147 6.57 3.03 8.08
C ARG A 147 7.70 2.30 8.78
N GLY A 148 8.10 1.16 8.26
CA GLY A 148 9.21 0.41 8.80
C GLY A 148 9.42 -0.94 8.14
N LEU A 149 10.42 -1.66 8.63
CA LEU A 149 10.84 -2.97 8.14
C LEU A 149 10.82 -4.00 9.26
N ILE A 150 10.27 -5.18 8.96
CA ILE A 150 10.23 -6.34 9.84
C ILE A 150 11.22 -7.36 9.29
N VAL A 151 12.09 -7.86 10.14
CA VAL A 151 13.06 -8.92 9.83
C VAL A 151 12.41 -10.26 10.17
N THR A 152 12.28 -11.14 9.19
CA THR A 152 11.74 -12.49 9.42
C THR A 152 12.71 -13.35 10.22
N PRO A 153 12.24 -14.38 10.96
CA PRO A 153 13.11 -15.21 11.81
C PRO A 153 14.03 -16.14 11.02
N ASP A 154 13.70 -16.44 9.76
CA ASP A 154 14.43 -17.41 8.96
C ASP A 154 15.52 -16.77 8.09
N GLU A 155 16.54 -17.56 7.80
CA GLU A 155 17.65 -17.19 6.93
C GLU A 155 18.05 -18.40 6.08
N VAL A 156 18.56 -18.15 4.89
CA VAL A 156 19.12 -19.18 3.99
C VAL A 156 20.41 -18.67 3.35
N LYS A 157 21.20 -19.58 2.76
CA LYS A 157 22.29 -19.21 1.85
C LYS A 157 21.87 -19.49 0.42
N LYS A 158 21.97 -18.51 -0.45
CA LYS A 158 21.64 -18.61 -1.88
C LYS A 158 22.53 -17.69 -2.71
N ALA A 159 22.67 -18.03 -3.98
CA ALA A 159 23.23 -17.10 -4.97
C ALA A 159 22.25 -15.94 -5.22
N TRP A 160 22.79 -14.77 -5.57
CA TRP A 160 21.99 -13.63 -6.00
C TRP A 160 21.36 -13.89 -7.36
N SER A 161 22.16 -14.43 -8.32
CA SER A 161 21.70 -14.96 -9.61
C SER A 161 22.49 -16.21 -10.01
N ASP A 162 21.89 -17.03 -10.87
CA ASP A 162 22.53 -18.25 -11.41
C ASP A 162 23.49 -17.95 -12.57
N LYS A 163 23.41 -16.74 -13.15
CA LYS A 163 24.27 -16.26 -14.25
C LYS A 163 24.65 -14.81 -14.03
N HIS A 164 25.82 -14.42 -14.53
CA HIS A 164 26.16 -13.00 -14.60
C HIS A 164 25.29 -12.31 -15.63
N CYS A 165 24.72 -11.19 -15.26
CA CYS A 165 23.87 -10.36 -16.10
C CYS A 165 23.84 -8.93 -15.55
N GLU A 166 23.66 -7.95 -16.41
CA GLU A 166 23.41 -6.58 -16.00
C GLU A 166 21.90 -6.32 -16.08
N THR A 167 21.28 -6.23 -14.92
CA THR A 167 19.82 -6.03 -14.82
C THR A 167 19.44 -4.56 -14.80
N ASN A 168 20.37 -3.70 -14.40
CA ASN A 168 20.16 -2.28 -14.08
C ASN A 168 19.15 -2.04 -12.94
N ILE A 169 18.96 -3.04 -12.07
CA ILE A 169 18.09 -2.93 -10.90
C ILE A 169 18.97 -2.49 -9.71
N LYS A 170 19.25 -1.20 -9.65
CA LYS A 170 20.23 -0.58 -8.74
C LYS A 170 19.60 0.31 -7.66
N ASP A 171 18.28 0.28 -7.47
CA ASP A 171 17.62 1.10 -6.46
C ASP A 171 18.11 0.71 -5.06
N GLU A 172 18.68 1.68 -4.34
CA GLU A 172 19.24 1.45 -3.02
C GLU A 172 18.19 1.57 -1.90
N TYR A 173 16.96 2.04 -2.20
CA TYR A 173 15.94 2.35 -1.21
C TYR A 173 14.69 1.46 -1.31
N ASP A 174 14.40 0.88 -2.47
CA ASP A 174 13.19 0.07 -2.73
C ASP A 174 13.51 -1.41 -2.96
N GLY A 175 13.73 -2.15 -1.88
CA GLY A 175 13.98 -3.59 -1.96
C GLY A 175 12.78 -4.39 -2.48
N LYS A 176 11.55 -3.96 -2.21
CA LYS A 176 10.35 -4.63 -2.70
C LYS A 176 10.20 -4.48 -4.21
N GLY A 177 10.43 -3.28 -4.72
CA GLY A 177 10.46 -3.01 -6.16
C GLY A 177 11.59 -3.76 -6.86
N ASN A 178 12.81 -3.76 -6.29
CA ASN A 178 13.94 -4.51 -6.81
C ASN A 178 13.64 -6.00 -6.90
N THR A 179 13.15 -6.62 -5.80
CA THR A 179 12.80 -8.04 -5.76
C THR A 179 11.80 -8.41 -6.86
N LYS A 180 10.74 -7.59 -7.03
CA LYS A 180 9.76 -7.80 -8.09
C LYS A 180 10.37 -7.68 -9.49
N LYS A 181 11.20 -6.65 -9.72
CA LYS A 181 11.87 -6.43 -11.02
C LYS A 181 12.83 -7.56 -11.35
N LEU A 182 13.62 -8.07 -10.38
CA LEU A 182 14.53 -9.21 -10.57
C LEU A 182 13.77 -10.45 -11.03
N ILE A 183 12.65 -10.79 -10.41
CA ILE A 183 11.83 -11.94 -10.78
C ILE A 183 11.24 -11.79 -12.19
N VAL A 184 10.78 -10.58 -12.54
CA VAL A 184 10.25 -10.29 -13.89
C VAL A 184 11.37 -10.38 -14.92
N TYR A 185 12.51 -9.78 -14.65
CA TYR A 185 13.69 -9.84 -15.52
C TYR A 185 14.13 -11.29 -15.75
N GLY A 186 14.21 -12.07 -14.67
CA GLY A 186 14.60 -13.49 -14.73
C GLY A 186 13.71 -14.30 -15.64
N LYS A 187 12.38 -14.15 -15.50
CA LYS A 187 11.41 -14.82 -16.38
C LYS A 187 11.57 -14.45 -17.84
N ALA A 188 11.86 -13.19 -18.13
CA ALA A 188 12.02 -12.70 -19.50
C ALA A 188 13.34 -13.18 -20.16
N HIS A 189 14.40 -13.42 -19.38
CA HIS A 189 15.75 -13.72 -19.88
C HIS A 189 16.23 -15.15 -19.59
N GLY A 190 15.41 -15.98 -18.92
CA GLY A 190 15.80 -17.34 -18.53
C GLY A 190 16.95 -17.36 -17.51
N ILE A 191 16.91 -16.44 -16.56
CA ILE A 191 17.87 -16.28 -15.45
C ILE A 191 17.12 -16.46 -14.14
N SER A 192 17.67 -17.23 -13.21
CA SER A 192 17.12 -17.36 -11.85
C SER A 192 17.81 -16.38 -10.91
N PHE A 193 17.03 -15.83 -9.97
CA PHE A 193 17.47 -14.99 -8.87
C PHE A 193 17.10 -15.65 -7.54
N PRO A 194 17.81 -16.72 -7.13
CA PRO A 194 17.39 -17.59 -6.02
C PRO A 194 17.18 -16.85 -4.70
N ALA A 195 17.97 -15.80 -4.44
CA ALA A 195 17.82 -14.98 -3.23
C ALA A 195 16.49 -14.21 -3.24
N ALA A 196 16.19 -13.50 -4.34
CA ALA A 196 14.97 -12.72 -4.50
C ALA A 196 13.72 -13.62 -4.54
N GLU A 197 13.80 -14.74 -5.26
CA GLU A 197 12.72 -15.72 -5.39
C GLU A 197 12.35 -16.32 -4.03
N TRP A 198 13.35 -16.69 -3.22
CA TRP A 198 13.10 -17.20 -1.87
C TRP A 198 12.37 -16.19 -0.99
N CYS A 199 12.80 -14.94 -1.00
CA CYS A 199 12.12 -13.88 -0.24
C CYS A 199 10.69 -13.67 -0.72
N ALA A 200 10.45 -13.62 -2.03
CA ALA A 200 9.11 -13.43 -2.58
C ALA A 200 8.16 -14.61 -2.33
N GLN A 201 8.70 -15.82 -2.17
CA GLN A 201 7.92 -17.04 -1.87
C GLN A 201 7.78 -17.30 -0.36
N TYR A 202 8.39 -16.48 0.47
CA TYR A 202 8.33 -16.66 1.93
C TYR A 202 6.88 -16.62 2.43
N SER A 203 6.47 -17.69 3.14
CA SER A 203 5.06 -17.91 3.51
C SER A 203 4.89 -18.54 4.90
N LYS A 204 5.77 -18.21 5.86
CA LYS A 204 5.67 -18.67 7.24
C LYS A 204 4.94 -17.67 8.14
N ASN A 205 4.37 -18.18 9.23
CA ASN A 205 3.76 -17.37 10.29
C ASN A 205 2.70 -16.37 9.78
N GLY A 206 1.90 -16.79 8.78
CA GLY A 206 0.83 -15.96 8.20
C GLY A 206 1.33 -14.91 7.21
N VAL A 207 2.60 -14.92 6.83
CA VAL A 207 3.11 -14.15 5.67
C VAL A 207 2.63 -14.80 4.39
N ARG A 208 2.08 -14.04 3.47
CA ARG A 208 1.64 -14.53 2.17
C ARG A 208 2.76 -14.37 1.13
N PRO A 209 2.86 -15.29 0.16
CA PRO A 209 3.77 -15.11 -0.97
C PRO A 209 3.59 -13.73 -1.63
N GLY A 210 4.70 -13.06 -1.91
CA GLY A 210 4.72 -11.69 -2.45
C GLY A 210 4.71 -10.57 -1.41
N GLU A 211 4.47 -10.85 -0.14
CA GLU A 211 4.63 -9.86 0.94
C GLU A 211 6.10 -9.70 1.35
N GLY A 212 6.84 -10.81 1.37
CA GLY A 212 8.27 -10.82 1.66
C GLY A 212 9.11 -10.37 0.47
N PHE A 213 10.25 -9.71 0.78
CA PHE A 213 11.19 -9.26 -0.23
C PHE A 213 12.63 -9.20 0.31
N MET A 214 13.59 -9.22 -0.59
CA MET A 214 15.00 -9.02 -0.27
C MET A 214 15.24 -7.53 -0.05
N PRO A 215 15.78 -7.09 1.09
CA PRO A 215 15.98 -5.66 1.38
C PRO A 215 16.94 -5.04 0.37
N SER A 216 16.76 -3.77 0.02
CA SER A 216 17.73 -3.00 -0.72
C SER A 216 18.98 -2.70 0.14
N LYS A 217 20.02 -2.16 -0.45
CA LYS A 217 21.27 -1.83 0.23
C LYS A 217 21.00 -0.95 1.47
N GLU A 218 20.38 0.21 1.29
CA GLU A 218 20.06 1.14 2.38
C GLU A 218 19.11 0.55 3.43
N GLN A 219 18.13 -0.23 2.99
CA GLN A 219 17.23 -0.91 3.91
C GLN A 219 17.97 -1.90 4.79
N LEU A 220 18.91 -2.65 4.22
CA LEU A 220 19.71 -3.61 4.96
C LEU A 220 20.68 -2.93 5.92
N GLU A 221 21.34 -1.85 5.51
CA GLU A 221 22.19 -1.03 6.38
C GLU A 221 21.42 -0.50 7.61
N ARG A 222 20.21 0.03 7.41
CA ARG A 222 19.34 0.51 8.50
C ARG A 222 18.96 -0.59 9.47
N ILE A 223 18.68 -1.80 8.98
CA ILE A 223 18.38 -2.97 9.81
C ILE A 223 19.63 -3.38 10.61
N VAL A 224 20.77 -3.49 9.94
CA VAL A 224 22.04 -3.92 10.55
C VAL A 224 22.53 -2.89 11.59
N ALA A 225 22.30 -1.60 11.38
CA ALA A 225 22.58 -0.58 12.40
C ALA A 225 21.86 -0.86 13.72
N ASN A 226 20.70 -1.50 13.67
CA ASN A 226 19.89 -1.86 14.85
C ASN A 226 20.13 -3.30 15.36
N ARG A 227 21.11 -4.02 14.82
CA ARG A 227 21.33 -5.46 15.12
C ARG A 227 21.48 -5.80 16.60
N LYS A 228 22.01 -4.87 17.41
CA LYS A 228 22.16 -5.05 18.86
C LYS A 228 20.80 -5.15 19.59
N ILE A 229 19.74 -4.61 19.00
CA ILE A 229 18.37 -4.71 19.52
C ILE A 229 17.64 -5.87 18.81
N VAL A 230 17.83 -6.00 17.51
CA VAL A 230 17.13 -6.98 16.66
C VAL A 230 17.55 -8.42 16.97
N ASN A 231 18.87 -8.68 17.13
CA ASN A 231 19.38 -10.04 17.35
C ASN A 231 18.85 -10.70 18.64
N PRO A 232 18.90 -10.05 19.82
CA PRO A 232 18.29 -10.62 21.02
C PRO A 232 16.79 -10.83 20.90
N ALA A 233 16.08 -9.99 20.13
CA ALA A 233 14.66 -10.16 19.90
C ALA A 233 14.37 -11.33 18.96
N LEU A 234 15.16 -11.54 17.90
CA LEU A 234 15.09 -12.72 17.05
C LEU A 234 15.30 -14.01 17.83
N GLN A 235 16.32 -14.07 18.70
CA GLN A 235 16.59 -15.23 19.54
C GLN A 235 15.40 -15.61 20.43
N LYS A 236 14.67 -14.63 20.99
CA LYS A 236 13.49 -14.88 21.83
C LYS A 236 12.35 -15.60 21.09
N ILE A 237 12.28 -15.48 19.77
CA ILE A 237 11.27 -16.18 18.93
C ILE A 237 11.86 -17.39 18.21
N GLY A 238 13.04 -17.86 18.62
CA GLY A 238 13.74 -18.97 17.97
C GLY A 238 14.25 -18.65 16.57
N GLY A 239 14.37 -17.38 16.21
CA GLY A 239 14.90 -16.92 14.94
C GLY A 239 16.42 -16.91 14.88
N ILE A 240 16.96 -16.95 13.67
CA ILE A 240 18.40 -16.84 13.40
C ILE A 240 18.81 -15.37 13.54
N ILE A 241 19.92 -15.10 14.24
CA ILE A 241 20.46 -13.74 14.35
C ILE A 241 21.03 -13.25 13.02
N LEU A 242 21.10 -11.93 12.84
CA LEU A 242 21.80 -11.31 11.73
C LEU A 242 23.31 -11.44 11.97
N ASP A 243 24.01 -12.11 11.07
CA ASP A 243 25.47 -12.29 11.13
C ASP A 243 26.06 -12.50 9.73
N GLY A 244 27.36 -12.14 9.55
CA GLY A 244 28.07 -12.30 8.29
C GLY A 244 27.53 -11.46 7.15
N TRP A 245 27.92 -11.82 5.92
CA TRP A 245 27.56 -11.11 4.69
C TRP A 245 26.16 -11.48 4.21
N ILE A 246 25.28 -10.50 4.14
CA ILE A 246 23.88 -10.64 3.71
C ILE A 246 23.69 -9.94 2.36
N TRP A 247 23.05 -10.61 1.41
CA TRP A 247 22.68 -10.03 0.12
C TRP A 247 21.67 -8.88 0.26
N SER A 248 21.94 -7.79 -0.47
CA SER A 248 20.89 -6.81 -0.80
C SER A 248 20.29 -7.10 -2.18
N SER A 249 19.13 -6.53 -2.46
CA SER A 249 18.48 -6.60 -3.78
C SER A 249 19.08 -5.61 -4.80
N SER A 250 20.00 -4.75 -4.38
CA SER A 250 20.61 -3.73 -5.24
C SER A 250 21.80 -4.31 -5.99
N GLU A 251 21.73 -4.24 -7.32
CA GLU A 251 22.84 -4.62 -8.19
C GLU A 251 23.95 -3.57 -8.11
N ASP A 252 25.20 -4.01 -8.17
CA ASP A 252 26.36 -3.14 -8.39
C ASP A 252 26.66 -3.04 -9.89
N ASP A 253 27.08 -4.16 -10.51
CA ASP A 253 27.39 -4.25 -11.93
C ASP A 253 26.98 -5.60 -12.54
N TYR A 254 27.54 -5.92 -13.70
CA TYR A 254 27.33 -7.18 -14.42
C TYR A 254 27.61 -8.43 -13.56
N ALA A 255 28.67 -8.41 -12.74
CA ALA A 255 29.17 -9.57 -11.99
C ALA A 255 28.85 -9.51 -10.49
N TYR A 256 28.56 -8.32 -9.95
CA TYR A 256 28.50 -8.06 -8.52
C TYR A 256 27.15 -7.47 -8.08
N ALA A 257 26.77 -7.76 -6.83
CA ALA A 257 25.67 -7.13 -6.14
C ALA A 257 26.08 -6.73 -4.71
N TRP A 258 25.41 -5.72 -4.17
CA TRP A 258 25.73 -5.17 -2.86
C TRP A 258 25.39 -6.12 -1.72
N VAL A 259 26.25 -6.14 -0.72
CA VAL A 259 26.11 -6.91 0.53
C VAL A 259 26.40 -6.02 1.73
N VAL A 260 25.85 -6.37 2.87
CA VAL A 260 26.14 -5.72 4.16
C VAL A 260 26.57 -6.80 5.15
N ASN A 261 27.69 -6.56 5.85
CA ASN A 261 28.14 -7.41 6.93
C ASN A 261 27.37 -7.11 8.20
N ALA A 262 26.57 -8.06 8.68
CA ALA A 262 25.77 -7.87 9.88
C ALA A 262 26.60 -7.90 11.18
N GLY A 263 27.85 -8.38 11.16
CA GLY A 263 28.75 -8.37 12.30
C GLY A 263 29.25 -6.96 12.66
N ASP A 264 29.69 -6.18 11.67
CA ASP A 264 30.32 -4.87 11.84
C ASP A 264 29.60 -3.72 11.15
N GLY A 265 28.70 -3.99 10.20
CA GLY A 265 27.96 -2.99 9.43
C GLY A 265 28.70 -2.54 8.16
N SER A 266 29.84 -3.15 7.82
CA SER A 266 30.56 -2.82 6.60
C SER A 266 29.74 -3.16 5.35
N VAL A 267 29.88 -2.35 4.31
CA VAL A 267 29.23 -2.50 3.01
C VAL A 267 30.27 -2.90 1.98
N SER A 268 29.95 -3.86 1.13
CA SER A 268 30.81 -4.35 0.06
C SER A 268 29.97 -4.89 -1.09
N PHE A 269 30.60 -5.44 -2.09
CA PHE A 269 29.93 -6.18 -3.17
C PHE A 269 30.56 -7.57 -3.30
N TYR A 270 29.76 -8.52 -3.75
CA TYR A 270 30.19 -9.91 -3.97
C TYR A 270 29.71 -10.42 -5.31
N ASN A 271 30.44 -11.42 -5.84
CA ASN A 271 30.07 -12.10 -7.07
C ASN A 271 28.68 -12.72 -6.93
N LYS A 272 27.79 -12.43 -7.86
CA LYS A 272 26.38 -12.84 -7.86
C LYS A 272 26.14 -14.33 -7.73
N GLY A 273 27.08 -15.17 -8.21
CA GLY A 273 27.05 -16.63 -8.07
C GLY A 273 27.42 -17.14 -6.67
N SER A 274 27.89 -16.29 -5.75
CA SER A 274 28.29 -16.71 -4.40
C SER A 274 27.07 -17.04 -3.53
N ASN A 275 27.17 -18.10 -2.73
CA ASN A 275 26.14 -18.45 -1.77
C ASN A 275 26.34 -17.69 -0.45
N LEU A 276 25.72 -16.52 -0.32
CA LEU A 276 25.74 -15.70 0.89
C LEU A 276 24.38 -15.76 1.60
N TYR A 277 24.32 -15.16 2.80
CA TYR A 277 23.10 -15.11 3.58
C TYR A 277 22.03 -14.26 2.89
N VAL A 278 20.81 -14.71 2.99
CA VAL A 278 19.61 -14.04 2.49
C VAL A 278 18.63 -13.88 3.63
N ARG A 279 18.26 -12.65 3.92
CA ARG A 279 17.26 -12.32 4.93
C ARG A 279 16.04 -11.72 4.25
N CYS A 280 14.89 -12.38 4.42
CA CYS A 280 13.62 -11.83 3.99
C CYS A 280 13.16 -10.74 4.96
N VAL A 281 12.56 -9.68 4.43
CA VAL A 281 11.93 -8.62 5.22
C VAL A 281 10.52 -8.35 4.73
N LEU A 282 9.71 -7.75 5.61
CA LEU A 282 8.36 -7.24 5.29
C LEU A 282 8.35 -5.74 5.55
N ALA A 283 7.43 -5.03 4.87
CA ALA A 283 7.19 -3.61 5.09
C ALA A 283 5.81 -3.38 5.74
N PHE A 284 5.71 -2.39 6.64
CA PHE A 284 4.44 -2.00 7.29
C PHE A 284 4.19 -0.51 7.24
#